data_56e2136a7b65cb0fd801aa81e72dba0f
#
_entry.id   56e2136a7b65cb0fd801aa81e72dba0f
#
_cell.length_a   1.000
_cell.length_b   1.000
_cell.length_c   1.000
_cell.angle_alpha   90.00
_cell.angle_beta   90.00
_cell.angle_gamma   90.00
#
_symmetry.space_group_name_H-M   'P 1'
#
loop_
_entity.id
_entity.type
_entity.pdbx_description
1 polymer ?
#
loop_
_entity_poly.entity_id
_entity_poly.type
_entity_poly.pdbx_seq_one_letter_code
_entity_poly.pdbx_strand_id
1 'polypeptide(L)'
;MFRSIVVGTDGSETATKAVRQATELARAVGARIELVSAYEPVSDARLREESIQVPADLQWMINPRDDVQAMLESAARGIRAAGVEVEVFALQGDPADAILDVAEERGSDLIVIGNKGMTGAKRFLLGSVPNKVSHHAPCSVLIIRTV
;
A
#
# COMPACT_ATOMS: atom_id res chain seq x y z
N MET A 1 -13.16 19.49 2.63
CA MET A 1 -13.39 18.11 3.03
C MET A 1 -12.07 17.36 3.03
N PHE A 2 -11.95 16.14 2.48
CA PHE A 2 -10.66 15.43 2.50
C PHE A 2 -9.65 16.08 1.55
N ARG A 3 -8.42 16.28 2.03
CA ARG A 3 -7.33 16.89 1.26
C ARG A 3 -6.15 15.97 1.03
N SER A 4 -5.93 15.03 1.94
CA SER A 4 -4.81 14.10 1.92
C SER A 4 -5.31 12.71 2.26
N ILE A 5 -5.23 11.81 1.29
CA ILE A 5 -5.76 10.46 1.39
C ILE A 5 -4.60 9.46 1.33
N VAL A 6 -4.42 8.69 2.40
CA VAL A 6 -3.47 7.57 2.40
C VAL A 6 -4.16 6.33 1.86
N VAL A 7 -3.53 5.67 0.93
CA VAL A 7 -4.03 4.42 0.34
C VAL A 7 -2.97 3.33 0.50
N GLY A 8 -3.34 2.24 1.14
CA GLY A 8 -2.47 1.07 1.27
C GLY A 8 -2.69 0.11 0.10
N THR A 9 -1.62 -0.44 -0.45
CA THR A 9 -1.68 -1.43 -1.52
C THR A 9 -0.53 -2.43 -1.42
N ASP A 10 -0.78 -3.65 -1.87
CA ASP A 10 0.24 -4.68 -2.06
C ASP A 10 0.41 -5.05 -3.54
N GLY A 11 -0.25 -4.30 -4.43
CA GLY A 11 -0.23 -4.57 -5.86
C GLY A 11 -1.17 -5.68 -6.31
N SER A 12 -1.88 -6.32 -5.39
CA SER A 12 -2.83 -7.38 -5.73
C SER A 12 -4.05 -6.81 -6.47
N GLU A 13 -4.81 -7.69 -7.11
CA GLU A 13 -6.03 -7.31 -7.82
C GLU A 13 -7.06 -6.68 -6.88
N THR A 14 -7.23 -7.23 -5.69
CA THR A 14 -8.15 -6.69 -4.69
C THR A 14 -7.70 -5.33 -4.18
N ALA A 15 -6.41 -5.16 -3.90
CA ALA A 15 -5.86 -3.87 -3.49
C ALA A 15 -6.01 -2.81 -4.60
N THR A 16 -5.86 -3.22 -5.85
CA THR A 16 -6.04 -2.32 -7.00
C THR A 16 -7.45 -1.77 -7.09
N LYS A 17 -8.46 -2.54 -6.69
CA LYS A 17 -9.85 -2.04 -6.61
C LYS A 17 -9.97 -0.89 -5.61
N ALA A 18 -9.35 -1.03 -4.44
CA ALA A 18 -9.34 0.04 -3.44
C ALA A 18 -8.61 1.29 -3.94
N VAL A 19 -7.49 1.10 -4.62
CA VAL A 19 -6.73 2.21 -5.23
C VAL A 19 -7.57 2.96 -6.26
N ARG A 20 -8.31 2.26 -7.10
CA ARG A 20 -9.19 2.89 -8.08
C ARG A 20 -10.28 3.72 -7.43
N GLN A 21 -10.93 3.19 -6.40
CA GLN A 21 -11.97 3.91 -5.68
C GLN A 21 -11.41 5.13 -4.95
N ALA A 22 -10.25 4.99 -4.35
CA ALA A 22 -9.57 6.12 -3.70
C ALA A 22 -9.22 7.22 -4.72
N THR A 23 -8.79 6.82 -5.92
CA THR A 23 -8.46 7.77 -6.99
C THR A 23 -9.70 8.54 -7.45
N GLU A 24 -10.82 7.85 -7.63
CA GLU A 24 -12.09 8.51 -7.98
C GLU A 24 -12.55 9.48 -6.90
N LEU A 25 -12.44 9.07 -5.63
CA LEU A 25 -12.78 9.94 -4.51
C LEU A 25 -11.86 11.16 -4.46
N ALA A 26 -10.55 10.98 -4.57
CA ALA A 26 -9.58 12.06 -4.55
C ALA A 26 -9.84 13.05 -5.67
N ARG A 27 -10.14 12.56 -6.86
CA ARG A 27 -10.50 13.40 -8.01
C ARG A 27 -11.74 14.23 -7.73
N ALA A 28 -12.77 13.62 -7.14
CA ALA A 28 -14.05 14.28 -6.86
C ALA A 28 -13.92 15.38 -5.80
N VAL A 29 -13.06 15.21 -4.80
CA VAL A 29 -12.92 16.17 -3.69
C VAL A 29 -11.69 17.06 -3.80
N GLY A 30 -10.83 16.85 -4.80
CA GLY A 30 -9.62 17.64 -4.99
C GLY A 30 -8.50 17.27 -4.00
N ALA A 31 -8.43 16.02 -3.59
CA ALA A 31 -7.41 15.53 -2.67
C ALA A 31 -6.18 14.99 -3.39
N ARG A 32 -5.04 14.96 -2.68
CA ARG A 32 -3.85 14.24 -3.11
C ARG A 32 -3.87 12.83 -2.50
N ILE A 33 -3.09 11.93 -3.07
CA ILE A 33 -2.92 10.56 -2.58
C ILE A 33 -1.49 10.33 -2.11
N GLU A 34 -1.35 9.74 -0.93
CA GLU A 34 -0.14 9.11 -0.44
C GLU A 34 -0.32 7.59 -0.58
N LEU A 35 0.36 6.99 -1.54
CA LEU A 35 0.24 5.57 -1.84
C LEU A 35 1.33 4.79 -1.11
N VAL A 36 0.95 3.86 -0.24
CA VAL A 36 1.84 3.19 0.69
C VAL A 36 1.85 1.70 0.46
N SER A 37 3.01 1.11 0.45
CA SER A 37 3.18 -0.33 0.57
C SER A 37 4.35 -0.65 1.50
N ALA A 38 4.27 -1.80 2.13
CA ALA A 38 5.32 -2.25 3.05
C ALA A 38 6.09 -3.42 2.44
N TYR A 39 7.33 -3.53 2.84
CA TYR A 39 8.17 -4.68 2.51
C TYR A 39 8.90 -5.16 3.75
N GLU A 40 9.26 -6.43 3.76
CA GLU A 40 10.14 -6.97 4.78
C GLU A 40 11.51 -7.26 4.18
N PRO A 41 12.60 -6.99 4.92
CA PRO A 41 13.93 -7.29 4.42
C PRO A 41 14.10 -8.80 4.25
N VAL A 42 14.81 -9.19 3.19
CA VAL A 42 15.14 -10.60 2.97
C VAL A 42 16.11 -11.03 4.06
N SER A 43 15.79 -12.11 4.79
CA SER A 43 16.69 -12.68 5.79
C SER A 43 17.97 -13.21 5.12
N ASP A 44 19.09 -13.23 5.88
CA ASP A 44 20.35 -13.76 5.36
C ASP A 44 20.23 -15.19 4.85
N ALA A 45 19.46 -16.02 5.55
CA ALA A 45 19.21 -17.40 5.15
C ALA A 45 18.45 -17.48 3.83
N ARG A 46 17.40 -16.67 3.68
CA ARG A 46 16.62 -16.59 2.46
C ARG A 46 17.43 -16.02 1.28
N LEU A 47 18.24 -15.01 1.57
CA LEU A 47 19.14 -14.42 0.58
C LEU A 47 20.14 -15.47 0.04
N ARG A 48 20.67 -16.33 0.91
CA ARG A 48 21.55 -17.42 0.49
C ARG A 48 20.83 -18.46 -0.37
N GLU A 49 19.62 -18.85 -0.01
CA GLU A 49 18.81 -19.78 -0.79
C GLU A 49 18.51 -19.23 -2.18
N GLU A 50 18.07 -18.00 -2.25
CA GLU A 50 17.76 -17.34 -3.51
C GLU A 50 19.03 -17.10 -4.34
N SER A 51 20.15 -16.83 -3.71
CA SER A 51 21.45 -16.65 -4.36
C SER A 51 21.96 -17.92 -5.05
N ILE A 52 21.59 -19.09 -4.55
CA ILE A 52 21.94 -20.37 -5.18
C ILE A 52 21.17 -20.56 -6.49
N GLN A 53 19.97 -20.03 -6.58
CA GLN A 53 19.08 -20.15 -7.73
C GLN A 53 19.26 -19.02 -8.76
N VAL A 54 19.86 -17.91 -8.35
CA VAL A 54 20.03 -16.71 -9.17
C VAL A 54 21.51 -16.53 -9.50
N PRO A 55 21.89 -16.35 -10.77
CA PRO A 55 23.27 -16.04 -11.16
C PRO A 55 23.79 -14.83 -10.39
N ALA A 56 25.09 -14.83 -10.09
CA ALA A 56 25.72 -13.78 -9.28
C ALA A 56 25.53 -12.37 -9.85
N ASP A 57 25.48 -12.24 -11.14
CA ASP A 57 25.26 -10.97 -11.83
C ASP A 57 23.81 -10.46 -11.74
N LEU A 58 22.89 -11.31 -11.31
CA LEU A 58 21.48 -10.96 -11.13
C LEU A 58 21.06 -10.89 -9.66
N GLN A 59 21.97 -11.16 -8.71
CA GLN A 59 21.62 -11.14 -7.27
C GLN A 59 21.16 -9.76 -6.78
N TRP A 60 21.60 -8.69 -7.41
CA TRP A 60 21.17 -7.33 -7.11
C TRP A 60 19.66 -7.10 -7.36
N MET A 61 19.03 -7.98 -8.14
CA MET A 61 17.60 -7.92 -8.42
C MET A 61 16.75 -8.44 -7.25
N ILE A 62 17.37 -9.12 -6.28
CA ILE A 62 16.68 -9.61 -5.08
C ILE A 62 16.64 -8.47 -4.05
N ASN A 63 15.78 -7.50 -4.30
CA ASN A 63 15.61 -6.35 -3.43
C ASN A 63 14.12 -6.05 -3.28
N PRO A 64 13.49 -6.47 -2.16
CA PRO A 64 12.06 -6.26 -1.98
C PRO A 64 11.65 -4.79 -1.98
N ARG A 65 12.53 -3.89 -1.54
CA ARG A 65 12.27 -2.46 -1.59
C ARG A 65 12.13 -1.96 -3.03
N ASP A 66 13.05 -2.36 -3.89
CA ASP A 66 13.03 -1.93 -5.30
C ASP A 66 11.82 -2.49 -6.04
N ASP A 67 11.44 -3.73 -5.75
CA ASP A 67 10.24 -4.36 -6.31
C ASP A 67 8.97 -3.62 -5.89
N VAL A 68 8.86 -3.28 -4.61
CA VAL A 68 7.73 -2.54 -4.07
C VAL A 68 7.71 -1.12 -4.64
N GLN A 69 8.85 -0.46 -4.72
CA GLN A 69 8.95 0.87 -5.31
C GLN A 69 8.49 0.87 -6.77
N ALA A 70 8.92 -0.11 -7.55
CA ALA A 70 8.51 -0.24 -8.96
C ALA A 70 7.00 -0.48 -9.08
N MET A 71 6.43 -1.31 -8.23
CA MET A 71 4.99 -1.56 -8.19
C MET A 71 4.22 -0.28 -7.86
N LEU A 72 4.67 0.47 -6.86
CA LEU A 72 4.06 1.74 -6.48
C LEU A 72 4.14 2.78 -7.58
N GLU A 73 5.28 2.90 -8.25
CA GLU A 73 5.44 3.84 -9.36
C GLU A 73 4.52 3.48 -10.53
N SER A 74 4.33 2.20 -10.79
CA SER A 74 3.39 1.74 -11.82
C SER A 74 1.95 2.13 -11.46
N ALA A 75 1.53 1.92 -10.22
CA ALA A 75 0.20 2.32 -9.75
C ALA A 75 0.04 3.85 -9.79
N ALA A 76 1.08 4.59 -9.42
CA ALA A 76 1.07 6.05 -9.41
C ALA A 76 0.87 6.63 -10.81
N ARG A 77 1.38 6.00 -11.85
CA ARG A 77 1.15 6.45 -13.24
C ARG A 77 -0.34 6.49 -13.58
N GLY A 78 -1.10 5.47 -13.16
CA GLY A 78 -2.55 5.45 -13.36
C GLY A 78 -3.27 6.53 -12.59
N ILE A 79 -2.83 6.80 -11.36
CA ILE A 79 -3.41 7.85 -10.52
C ILE A 79 -3.15 9.23 -11.14
N ARG A 80 -1.93 9.49 -11.58
CA ARG A 80 -1.58 10.76 -12.26
C ARG A 80 -2.34 10.94 -13.56
N ALA A 81 -2.54 9.86 -14.32
CA ALA A 81 -3.32 9.90 -15.55
C ALA A 81 -4.78 10.30 -15.29
N ALA A 82 -5.30 10.03 -14.11
CA ALA A 82 -6.64 10.46 -13.69
C ALA A 82 -6.67 11.93 -13.20
N GLY A 83 -5.53 12.62 -13.19
CA GLY A 83 -5.44 14.01 -12.76
C GLY A 83 -5.29 14.21 -11.26
N VAL A 84 -4.83 13.20 -10.54
CA VAL A 84 -4.65 13.24 -9.09
C VAL A 84 -3.17 13.28 -8.75
N GLU A 85 -2.77 14.18 -7.86
CA GLU A 85 -1.41 14.20 -7.31
C GLU A 85 -1.20 12.97 -6.45
N VAL A 86 -0.03 12.33 -6.60
CA VAL A 86 0.33 11.14 -5.82
C VAL A 86 1.80 11.14 -5.46
N GLU A 87 2.07 10.75 -4.23
CA GLU A 87 3.42 10.46 -3.74
C GLU A 87 3.43 9.02 -3.26
N VAL A 88 4.52 8.30 -3.49
CA VAL A 88 4.63 6.88 -3.15
C VAL A 88 5.58 6.67 -1.98
N PHE A 89 5.27 5.68 -1.14
CA PHE A 89 6.03 5.35 0.06
C PHE A 89 6.22 3.84 0.15
N ALA A 90 7.44 3.39 -0.09
CA ALA A 90 7.84 2.00 0.15
C ALA A 90 8.54 1.95 1.51
N LEU A 91 7.89 1.37 2.51
CA LEU A 91 8.37 1.36 3.88
C LEU A 91 8.66 -0.04 4.37
N GLN A 92 9.72 -0.19 5.16
CA GLN A 92 10.07 -1.45 5.78
C GLN A 92 9.16 -1.71 6.98
N GLY A 93 8.65 -2.92 7.12
CA GLY A 93 7.92 -3.37 8.29
C GLY A 93 6.49 -3.82 8.01
N ASP A 94 5.68 -3.76 9.06
CA ASP A 94 4.28 -4.18 8.99
C ASP A 94 3.44 -3.22 8.14
N PRO A 95 2.57 -3.75 7.24
CA PRO A 95 1.75 -2.89 6.38
C PRO A 95 0.84 -1.92 7.12
N ALA A 96 0.20 -2.35 8.20
CA ALA A 96 -0.68 -1.48 8.97
C ALA A 96 0.10 -0.33 9.61
N ASP A 97 1.27 -0.64 10.18
CA ASP A 97 2.14 0.37 10.78
C ASP A 97 2.63 1.38 9.74
N ALA A 98 2.99 0.91 8.55
CA ALA A 98 3.43 1.78 7.46
C ALA A 98 2.32 2.78 7.07
N ILE A 99 1.10 2.31 6.93
CA ILE A 99 -0.06 3.15 6.61
C ILE A 99 -0.29 4.19 7.71
N LEU A 100 -0.26 3.76 8.97
CA LEU A 100 -0.49 4.64 10.11
C LEU A 100 0.61 5.69 10.23
N ASP A 101 1.86 5.32 10.03
CA ASP A 101 3.00 6.23 10.09
C ASP A 101 2.90 7.33 9.02
N VAL A 102 2.57 6.97 7.80
CA VAL A 102 2.40 7.95 6.72
C VAL A 102 1.22 8.88 7.02
N ALA A 103 0.10 8.34 7.48
CA ALA A 103 -1.07 9.15 7.81
C ALA A 103 -0.75 10.18 8.88
N GLU A 104 0.02 9.81 9.89
CA GLU A 104 0.42 10.70 10.97
C GLU A 104 1.44 11.74 10.49
N GLU A 105 2.50 11.32 9.81
CA GLU A 105 3.55 12.21 9.31
C GLU A 105 3.04 13.24 8.30
N ARG A 106 2.13 12.82 7.43
CA ARG A 106 1.60 13.69 6.37
C ARG A 106 0.39 14.49 6.81
N GLY A 107 -0.10 14.29 8.02
CA GLY A 107 -1.31 14.95 8.49
C GLY A 107 -2.52 14.59 7.64
N SER A 108 -2.61 13.35 7.22
CA SER A 108 -3.67 12.88 6.34
C SER A 108 -5.01 12.86 7.07
N ASP A 109 -6.07 13.13 6.35
CA ASP A 109 -7.42 13.21 6.92
C ASP A 109 -8.33 12.05 6.52
N LEU A 110 -7.84 11.16 5.68
CA LEU A 110 -8.53 9.93 5.32
C LEU A 110 -7.54 8.82 5.00
N ILE A 111 -7.85 7.61 5.46
CA ILE A 111 -7.16 6.39 5.03
C ILE A 111 -8.17 5.55 4.25
N VAL A 112 -7.77 5.07 3.07
CA VAL A 112 -8.59 4.16 2.25
C VAL A 112 -7.87 2.83 2.12
N ILE A 113 -8.54 1.76 2.48
CA ILE A 113 -8.00 0.39 2.41
C ILE A 113 -9.10 -0.60 1.98
N GLY A 114 -8.68 -1.73 1.44
CA GLY A 114 -9.59 -2.85 1.17
C GLY A 114 -10.03 -3.53 2.45
N ASN A 115 -11.18 -4.20 2.42
CA ASN A 115 -11.70 -4.92 3.57
C ASN A 115 -10.94 -6.21 3.89
N LYS A 116 -10.21 -6.75 2.92
CA LYS A 116 -9.34 -7.90 3.10
C LYS A 116 -7.93 -7.52 2.75
N GLY A 117 -7.04 -7.80 3.69
CA GLY A 117 -5.62 -7.60 3.45
C GLY A 117 -5.06 -8.62 2.48
N MET A 118 -3.77 -8.73 2.50
CA MET A 118 -2.93 -9.47 1.57
C MET A 118 -2.99 -10.98 1.73
N THR A 119 -3.69 -11.48 2.74
CA THR A 119 -3.87 -12.91 2.97
C THR A 119 -5.33 -13.24 2.88
N GLY A 120 -5.67 -14.36 2.26
CA GLY A 120 -7.04 -14.80 2.04
C GLY A 120 -7.84 -14.98 3.32
N ALA A 121 -8.34 -13.90 3.88
CA ALA A 121 -9.23 -13.94 5.02
C ALA A 121 -10.60 -14.47 4.62
N LYS A 122 -11.31 -15.08 5.56
CA LYS A 122 -12.67 -15.55 5.33
C LYS A 122 -13.58 -14.39 4.94
N ARG A 123 -14.54 -14.69 4.04
CA ARG A 123 -15.42 -13.72 3.38
C ARG A 123 -16.07 -12.66 4.27
N PHE A 124 -16.39 -12.99 5.52
CA PHE A 124 -17.12 -12.12 6.42
C PHE A 124 -16.26 -11.47 7.50
N LEU A 125 -14.96 -11.74 7.50
CA LEU A 125 -14.06 -11.19 8.50
C LEU A 125 -13.23 -10.08 7.88
N LEU A 126 -13.06 -9.01 8.65
CA LEU A 126 -12.14 -7.94 8.31
C LEU A 126 -10.71 -8.47 8.41
N GLY A 127 -9.88 -8.22 7.38
CA GLY A 127 -8.48 -8.64 7.39
C GLY A 127 -7.67 -7.97 8.50
N SER A 128 -6.49 -8.50 8.79
CA SER A 128 -5.65 -8.00 9.87
C SER A 128 -5.19 -6.54 9.66
N VAL A 129 -4.85 -6.17 8.44
CA VAL A 129 -4.41 -4.80 8.13
C VAL A 129 -5.56 -3.79 8.33
N PRO A 130 -6.73 -3.95 7.70
CA PRO A 130 -7.81 -3.01 7.91
C PRO A 130 -8.32 -3.01 9.36
N ASN A 131 -8.28 -4.14 10.05
CA ASN A 131 -8.66 -4.21 11.46
C ASN A 131 -7.73 -3.34 12.33
N LYS A 132 -6.42 -3.52 12.19
CA LYS A 132 -5.43 -2.75 12.94
C LYS A 132 -5.49 -1.26 12.60
N VAL A 133 -5.60 -0.93 11.32
CA VAL A 133 -5.71 0.46 10.88
C VAL A 133 -6.95 1.12 11.45
N SER A 134 -8.11 0.47 11.41
CA SER A 134 -9.34 1.06 11.93
C SER A 134 -9.31 1.32 13.42
N HIS A 135 -8.57 0.52 14.19
CA HIS A 135 -8.42 0.72 15.64
C HIS A 135 -7.45 1.84 16.01
N HIS A 136 -6.45 2.11 15.19
CA HIS A 136 -5.34 3.01 15.55
C HIS A 136 -5.21 4.24 14.66
N ALA A 137 -6.08 4.45 13.70
CA ALA A 137 -5.99 5.55 12.75
C ALA A 137 -6.08 6.92 13.44
N PRO A 138 -5.22 7.89 13.06
CA PRO A 138 -5.32 9.26 13.55
C PRO A 138 -6.41 10.08 12.86
N CYS A 139 -7.12 9.49 11.90
CA CYS A 139 -8.11 10.15 11.06
C CYS A 139 -9.22 9.18 10.67
N SER A 140 -10.12 9.63 9.82
CA SER A 140 -11.19 8.79 9.27
C SER A 140 -10.64 7.65 8.41
N VAL A 141 -11.33 6.52 8.41
CA VAL A 141 -10.96 5.33 7.62
C VAL A 141 -12.15 4.92 6.77
N LEU A 142 -11.89 4.76 5.49
CA LEU A 142 -12.87 4.23 4.54
C LEU A 142 -12.40 2.83 4.13
N ILE A 143 -13.21 1.83 4.45
CA ILE A 143 -12.93 0.45 4.12
C ILE A 143 -13.72 0.07 2.87
N ILE A 144 -13.01 -0.20 1.78
CA ILE A 144 -13.61 -0.56 0.50
C ILE A 144 -13.83 -2.07 0.48
N ARG A 145 -15.04 -2.46 0.13
CA ARG A 145 -15.34 -3.87 -0.06
C ARG A 145 -14.79 -4.33 -1.41
N THR A 146 -13.75 -5.16 -1.36
CA THR A 146 -13.06 -5.66 -2.56
C THR A 146 -13.39 -7.11 -2.90
N VAL A 147 -14.01 -7.81 -1.98
CA VAL A 147 -14.46 -9.21 -2.16
C VAL A 147 -15.84 -9.42 -1.58
#